data_40d5a7499cd507e7e27bd81900747b20
#
_entry.id   40d5a7499cd507e7e27bd81900747b20
#
_cell.length_a   1.000
_cell.length_b   1.000
_cell.length_c   1.000
_cell.angle_alpha   90.00
_cell.angle_beta   90.00
_cell.angle_gamma   90.00
#
_symmetry.space_group_name_H-M   'P 1'
#
loop_
_entity.id
_entity.type
_entity.pdbx_description
1 polymer ?
#
loop_
_entity_poly.entity_id
_entity_poly.type
_entity_poly.pdbx_seq_one_letter_code
_entity_poly.pdbx_strand_id
1 'polypeptide(L)'
;HYQPERAIVFCHTKDTTRKVCEHLNDNGIAALAINGDLEQRERDEVLIQFRQQSCRILVATDVAARGLDINDLRSVINYDLPKDPESYVHRIGRTGRAGKQGVAISLLTDRERYKLELICDFQGSEYNVAPIESLNNKSTMPAPDYVTLRIAAGRKDKVRPRDILGALTGDVGIEVNAVGKITITDYAGYVAVQTTVAADVIKKLAAGTIKGRKFKVRGL
;
A
#
# COMPACT_ATOMS: atom_id res chain seq x y z
N HIS A 1 16.57 1.09 -8.29
CA HIS A 1 16.68 1.82 -9.55
C HIS A 1 15.53 2.83 -9.70
N TYR A 2 14.27 2.39 -9.68
CA TYR A 2 13.12 3.26 -9.91
C TYR A 2 12.55 3.94 -8.65
N GLN A 3 12.80 3.46 -7.46
CA GLN A 3 12.38 3.98 -6.15
C GLN A 3 10.98 4.63 -6.11
N PRO A 4 9.91 3.91 -6.44
CA PRO A 4 8.58 4.49 -6.46
C PRO A 4 8.15 4.87 -5.04
N GLU A 5 7.53 6.05 -4.89
CA GLU A 5 6.89 6.43 -3.63
C GLU A 5 5.84 5.41 -3.20
N ARG A 6 5.05 4.93 -4.17
CA ARG A 6 4.03 3.90 -3.98
C ARG A 6 3.92 3.03 -5.23
N ALA A 7 3.86 1.73 -5.03
CA ALA A 7 3.65 0.78 -6.13
C ALA A 7 2.72 -0.36 -5.75
N ILE A 8 2.12 -0.97 -6.76
CA ILE A 8 1.49 -2.28 -6.66
C ILE A 8 2.33 -3.32 -7.41
N VAL A 9 2.51 -4.48 -6.79
CA VAL A 9 3.19 -5.64 -7.37
C VAL A 9 2.16 -6.73 -7.62
N PHE A 10 2.01 -7.14 -8.86
CA PHE A 10 1.07 -8.18 -9.25
C PHE A 10 1.75 -9.55 -9.32
N CYS A 11 1.18 -10.51 -8.61
CA CYS A 11 1.58 -11.92 -8.61
C CYS A 11 0.42 -12.82 -9.06
N HIS A 12 0.74 -13.97 -9.65
CA HIS A 12 -0.29 -14.93 -10.09
C HIS A 12 -0.95 -15.67 -8.92
N THR A 13 -0.19 -16.04 -7.92
CA THR A 13 -0.67 -16.90 -6.83
C THR A 13 -0.60 -16.23 -5.47
N LYS A 14 -1.43 -16.70 -4.54
CA LYS A 14 -1.41 -16.27 -3.14
C LYS A 14 -0.06 -16.56 -2.48
N ASP A 15 0.54 -17.72 -2.80
CA ASP A 15 1.84 -18.13 -2.27
C ASP A 15 2.96 -17.21 -2.77
N THR A 16 2.99 -16.90 -4.05
CA THR A 16 3.95 -15.93 -4.62
C THR A 16 3.76 -14.55 -3.98
N THR A 17 2.50 -14.10 -3.80
CA THR A 17 2.19 -12.82 -3.14
C THR A 17 2.79 -12.75 -1.74
N ARG A 18 2.65 -13.83 -0.95
CA ARG A 18 3.20 -13.91 0.41
C ARG A 18 4.73 -13.88 0.38
N LYS A 19 5.36 -14.73 -0.42
CA LYS A 19 6.82 -14.83 -0.52
C LYS A 19 7.47 -13.52 -0.97
N VAL A 20 6.89 -12.85 -1.96
CA VAL A 20 7.38 -11.54 -2.42
C VAL A 20 7.23 -10.49 -1.32
N CYS A 21 6.11 -10.48 -0.60
CA CYS A 21 5.88 -9.56 0.50
C CYS A 21 6.88 -9.79 1.66
N GLU A 22 7.09 -11.04 2.07
CA GLU A 22 8.07 -11.43 3.08
C GLU A 22 9.48 -10.99 2.66
N HIS A 23 9.90 -11.33 1.44
CA HIS A 23 11.21 -10.94 0.92
C HIS A 23 11.43 -9.42 0.90
N LEU A 24 10.43 -8.64 0.53
CA LEU A 24 10.52 -7.18 0.58
C LEU A 24 10.70 -6.67 2.01
N ASN A 25 9.91 -7.16 2.95
CA ASN A 25 10.01 -6.78 4.37
C ASN A 25 11.34 -7.18 5.00
N ASP A 26 11.85 -8.37 4.70
CA ASP A 26 13.18 -8.85 5.16
C ASP A 26 14.32 -7.96 4.65
N ASN A 27 14.11 -7.28 3.53
CA ASN A 27 15.05 -6.30 2.97
C ASN A 27 14.70 -4.84 3.35
N GLY A 28 13.88 -4.63 4.38
CA GLY A 28 13.56 -3.30 4.91
C GLY A 28 12.60 -2.48 4.04
N ILE A 29 11.92 -3.09 3.07
CA ILE A 29 10.94 -2.43 2.22
C ILE A 29 9.54 -2.71 2.76
N ALA A 30 8.88 -1.70 3.32
CA ALA A 30 7.55 -1.83 3.90
C ALA A 30 6.51 -2.27 2.83
N ALA A 31 6.12 -3.53 2.87
CA ALA A 31 5.18 -4.15 1.95
C ALA A 31 4.03 -4.85 2.69
N LEU A 32 2.84 -4.82 2.09
CA LEU A 32 1.67 -5.55 2.56
C LEU A 32 1.13 -6.43 1.44
N ALA A 33 0.71 -7.64 1.79
CA ALA A 33 0.10 -8.58 0.87
C ALA A 33 -1.43 -8.47 0.92
N ILE A 34 -2.08 -8.55 -0.26
CA ILE A 34 -3.52 -8.68 -0.37
C ILE A 34 -3.87 -9.82 -1.32
N ASN A 35 -4.54 -10.84 -0.81
CA ASN A 35 -4.96 -12.01 -1.57
C ASN A 35 -6.30 -12.53 -1.03
N GLY A 36 -6.80 -13.63 -1.60
CA GLY A 36 -8.10 -14.17 -1.26
C GLY A 36 -8.17 -14.93 0.08
N ASP A 37 -7.07 -15.08 0.81
CA ASP A 37 -7.06 -15.75 2.12
C ASP A 37 -7.35 -14.76 3.27
N LEU A 38 -7.21 -13.46 3.01
CA LEU A 38 -7.51 -12.43 3.99
C LEU A 38 -9.02 -12.34 4.24
N GLU A 39 -9.40 -12.29 5.50
CA GLU A 39 -10.76 -11.90 5.89
C GLU A 39 -11.05 -10.46 5.46
N GLN A 40 -12.33 -10.12 5.28
CA GLN A 40 -12.71 -8.77 4.80
C GLN A 40 -12.13 -7.67 5.68
N ARG A 41 -12.10 -7.87 6.99
CA ARG A 41 -11.53 -6.90 7.93
C ARG A 41 -10.02 -6.69 7.73
N GLU A 42 -9.27 -7.77 7.55
CA GLU A 42 -7.82 -7.70 7.30
C GLU A 42 -7.54 -7.00 5.97
N ARG A 43 -8.33 -7.34 4.95
CA ARG A 43 -8.28 -6.70 3.65
C ARG A 43 -8.50 -5.19 3.74
N ASP A 44 -9.51 -4.77 4.52
CA ASP A 44 -9.79 -3.35 4.76
C ASP A 44 -8.63 -2.66 5.50
N GLU A 45 -8.03 -3.31 6.51
CA GLU A 45 -6.86 -2.79 7.24
C GLU A 45 -5.65 -2.60 6.32
N VAL A 46 -5.35 -3.56 5.45
CA VAL A 46 -4.28 -3.46 4.43
C VAL A 46 -4.52 -2.26 3.51
N LEU A 47 -5.73 -2.12 3.00
CA LEU A 47 -6.08 -1.01 2.10
C LEU A 47 -6.03 0.35 2.78
N ILE A 48 -6.44 0.42 4.05
CA ILE A 48 -6.34 1.65 4.84
C ILE A 48 -4.88 2.05 5.02
N GLN A 49 -4.01 1.12 5.43
CA GLN A 49 -2.58 1.38 5.57
C GLN A 49 -1.95 1.86 4.26
N PHE A 50 -2.25 1.18 3.15
CA PHE A 50 -1.74 1.58 1.85
C PHE A 50 -2.24 2.96 1.42
N ARG A 51 -3.52 3.28 1.65
CA ARG A 51 -4.09 4.62 1.37
C ARG A 51 -3.57 5.71 2.31
N GLN A 52 -3.14 5.35 3.50
CA GLN A 52 -2.55 6.24 4.51
C GLN A 52 -1.03 6.37 4.37
N GLN A 53 -0.43 5.76 3.35
CA GLN A 53 1.00 5.81 3.05
C GLN A 53 1.92 5.27 4.16
N SER A 54 1.38 4.41 5.02
CA SER A 54 2.16 3.65 6.02
C SER A 54 2.75 2.34 5.45
N CYS A 55 2.48 2.07 4.18
CA CYS A 55 3.06 0.99 3.39
C CYS A 55 3.32 1.53 1.98
N ARG A 56 4.50 1.25 1.43
CA ARG A 56 4.91 1.70 0.09
C ARG A 56 4.52 0.74 -1.01
N ILE A 57 4.56 -0.56 -0.71
CA ILE A 57 4.35 -1.61 -1.70
C ILE A 57 3.13 -2.45 -1.31
N LEU A 58 2.16 -2.55 -2.22
CA LEU A 58 1.07 -3.50 -2.10
C LEU A 58 1.32 -4.67 -3.04
N VAL A 59 1.47 -5.88 -2.50
CA VAL A 59 1.65 -7.10 -3.29
C VAL A 59 0.30 -7.80 -3.41
N ALA A 60 -0.19 -8.03 -4.62
CA ALA A 60 -1.57 -8.45 -4.85
C ALA A 60 -1.70 -9.52 -5.94
N THR A 61 -2.72 -10.38 -5.83
CA THR A 61 -3.22 -11.16 -6.97
C THR A 61 -4.24 -10.33 -7.77
N ASP A 62 -4.44 -10.63 -9.05
CA ASP A 62 -5.44 -9.95 -9.89
C ASP A 62 -6.83 -9.97 -9.27
N VAL A 63 -7.25 -11.14 -8.77
CA VAL A 63 -8.56 -11.31 -8.14
C VAL A 63 -8.71 -10.41 -6.92
N ALA A 64 -7.68 -10.32 -6.09
CA ALA A 64 -7.70 -9.48 -4.91
C ALA A 64 -7.62 -7.98 -5.25
N ALA A 65 -6.98 -7.62 -6.33
CA ALA A 65 -6.86 -6.24 -6.79
C ALA A 65 -8.09 -5.73 -7.54
N ARG A 66 -8.95 -6.63 -8.05
CA ARG A 66 -10.20 -6.23 -8.72
C ARG A 66 -11.14 -5.51 -7.76
N GLY A 67 -11.77 -4.44 -8.24
CA GLY A 67 -12.69 -3.63 -7.44
C GLY A 67 -12.02 -2.78 -6.35
N LEU A 68 -10.71 -2.83 -6.22
CA LEU A 68 -10.00 -1.90 -5.35
C LEU A 68 -9.91 -0.53 -6.02
N ASP A 69 -10.36 0.49 -5.30
CA ASP A 69 -10.13 1.88 -5.68
C ASP A 69 -8.68 2.26 -5.31
N ILE A 70 -7.75 1.74 -6.12
CA ILE A 70 -6.32 2.02 -6.06
C ILE A 70 -5.94 2.55 -7.43
N ASN A 71 -5.86 3.85 -7.53
CA ASN A 71 -5.52 4.57 -8.75
C ASN A 71 -4.40 5.56 -8.44
N ASP A 72 -3.88 6.22 -9.47
CA ASP A 72 -2.83 7.24 -9.36
C ASP A 72 -1.55 6.74 -8.67
N LEU A 73 -1.20 5.47 -8.89
CA LEU A 73 0.07 4.95 -8.44
C LEU A 73 1.22 5.49 -9.31
N ARG A 74 2.37 5.70 -8.68
CA ARG A 74 3.60 6.04 -9.42
C ARG A 74 4.11 4.88 -10.24
N SER A 75 3.92 3.66 -9.75
CA SER A 75 4.41 2.47 -10.46
C SER A 75 3.51 1.26 -10.29
N VAL A 76 3.49 0.47 -11.35
CA VAL A 76 2.93 -0.89 -11.39
C VAL A 76 4.05 -1.85 -11.72
N ILE A 77 4.16 -2.94 -10.98
CA ILE A 77 5.16 -3.97 -11.19
C ILE A 77 4.44 -5.30 -11.45
N ASN A 78 4.62 -5.88 -12.61
CA ASN A 78 4.20 -7.24 -12.89
C ASN A 78 5.35 -8.18 -12.49
N TYR A 79 5.29 -8.74 -11.28
CA TYR A 79 6.22 -9.77 -10.86
C TYR A 79 6.05 -11.02 -11.71
N ASP A 80 4.79 -11.39 -11.96
CA ASP A 80 4.40 -12.38 -12.95
C ASP A 80 3.64 -11.70 -14.08
N LEU A 81 4.05 -11.91 -15.35
CA LEU A 81 3.29 -11.43 -16.49
C LEU A 81 1.90 -12.09 -16.52
N PRO A 82 0.82 -11.34 -16.77
CA PRO A 82 -0.51 -11.90 -16.84
C PRO A 82 -0.64 -12.91 -17.99
N LYS A 83 -1.68 -13.73 -17.94
CA LYS A 83 -1.94 -14.76 -18.94
C LYS A 83 -2.47 -14.19 -20.24
N ASP A 84 -3.13 -13.05 -20.17
CA ASP A 84 -3.79 -12.37 -21.29
C ASP A 84 -3.46 -10.88 -21.33
N PRO A 85 -3.42 -10.27 -22.53
CA PRO A 85 -3.09 -8.85 -22.72
C PRO A 85 -4.08 -7.88 -22.06
N GLU A 86 -5.36 -8.23 -21.98
CA GLU A 86 -6.38 -7.36 -21.34
C GLU A 86 -6.10 -7.20 -19.87
N SER A 87 -5.75 -8.28 -19.16
CA SER A 87 -5.31 -8.22 -17.76
C SER A 87 -4.07 -7.34 -17.61
N TYR A 88 -3.14 -7.38 -18.57
CA TYR A 88 -1.98 -6.48 -18.56
C TYR A 88 -2.41 -5.01 -18.60
N VAL A 89 -3.29 -4.64 -19.51
CA VAL A 89 -3.83 -3.27 -19.65
C VAL A 89 -4.55 -2.85 -18.36
N HIS A 90 -5.34 -3.72 -17.77
CA HIS A 90 -6.03 -3.45 -16.50
C HIS A 90 -5.06 -3.21 -15.34
N ARG A 91 -3.93 -3.93 -15.30
CA ARG A 91 -2.90 -3.74 -14.27
C ARG A 91 -2.18 -2.40 -14.46
N ILE A 92 -1.65 -2.13 -15.65
CA ILE A 92 -0.91 -0.89 -15.92
C ILE A 92 -1.82 0.33 -15.84
N GLY A 93 -3.11 0.17 -16.11
CA GLY A 93 -4.11 1.23 -15.92
C GLY A 93 -4.32 1.69 -14.46
N ARG A 94 -3.55 1.19 -13.48
CA ARG A 94 -3.47 1.72 -12.12
C ARG A 94 -2.49 2.89 -11.99
N THR A 95 -1.68 3.13 -13.01
CA THR A 95 -0.73 4.25 -13.09
C THR A 95 -0.99 5.11 -14.33
N GLY A 96 -0.37 6.25 -14.42
CA GLY A 96 -0.40 7.13 -15.61
C GLY A 96 -1.75 7.76 -15.93
N ARG A 97 -2.62 7.98 -14.94
CA ARG A 97 -3.94 8.59 -15.12
C ARG A 97 -3.92 10.12 -15.00
N ALA A 98 -4.92 10.78 -15.59
CA ALA A 98 -5.15 12.22 -15.49
C ALA A 98 -3.92 13.07 -15.90
N GLY A 99 -3.17 12.65 -16.92
CA GLY A 99 -2.00 13.38 -17.42
C GLY A 99 -0.74 13.23 -16.57
N LYS A 100 -0.76 12.40 -15.51
CA LYS A 100 0.43 12.10 -14.70
C LYS A 100 1.26 11.02 -15.38
N GLN A 101 2.59 11.16 -15.31
CA GLN A 101 3.49 10.11 -15.74
C GLN A 101 3.51 8.96 -14.72
N GLY A 102 3.47 7.73 -15.22
CA GLY A 102 3.57 6.51 -14.44
C GLY A 102 4.54 5.53 -15.09
N VAL A 103 5.07 4.61 -14.28
CA VAL A 103 6.00 3.59 -14.75
C VAL A 103 5.36 2.21 -14.56
N ALA A 104 5.33 1.42 -15.64
CA ALA A 104 4.98 0.01 -15.59
C ALA A 104 6.25 -0.83 -15.86
N ILE A 105 6.55 -1.73 -14.94
CA ILE A 105 7.71 -2.62 -15.03
C ILE A 105 7.19 -4.05 -15.03
N SER A 106 7.75 -4.88 -15.91
CA SER A 106 7.39 -6.30 -15.95
C SER A 106 8.65 -7.16 -15.87
N LEU A 107 8.64 -8.14 -14.99
CA LEU A 107 9.66 -9.17 -14.96
C LEU A 107 9.20 -10.32 -15.86
N LEU A 108 10.12 -10.86 -16.63
CA LEU A 108 9.85 -12.01 -17.48
C LEU A 108 11.07 -12.93 -17.54
N THR A 109 10.80 -14.21 -17.69
CA THR A 109 11.79 -15.22 -18.04
C THR A 109 11.83 -15.42 -19.56
N ASP A 110 12.90 -16.03 -20.07
CA ASP A 110 12.94 -16.33 -21.52
C ASP A 110 11.77 -17.19 -21.99
N ARG A 111 11.24 -18.05 -21.12
CA ARG A 111 10.06 -18.88 -21.41
C ARG A 111 8.77 -18.07 -21.57
N GLU A 112 8.74 -16.84 -21.09
CA GLU A 112 7.56 -15.97 -21.11
C GLU A 112 7.62 -14.91 -22.21
N ARG A 113 8.65 -14.94 -23.09
CA ARG A 113 8.78 -13.99 -24.21
C ARG A 113 7.54 -13.97 -25.10
N TYR A 114 6.93 -15.13 -25.35
CA TYR A 114 5.69 -15.20 -26.12
C TYR A 114 4.53 -14.37 -25.51
N LYS A 115 4.46 -14.26 -24.17
CA LYS A 115 3.45 -13.41 -23.53
C LYS A 115 3.71 -11.92 -23.79
N LEU A 116 4.99 -11.53 -23.79
CA LEU A 116 5.36 -10.16 -24.13
C LEU A 116 4.98 -9.85 -25.58
N GLU A 117 5.24 -10.76 -26.52
CA GLU A 117 4.84 -10.61 -27.93
C GLU A 117 3.34 -10.41 -28.07
N LEU A 118 2.52 -11.24 -27.40
CA LEU A 118 1.06 -11.08 -27.39
C LEU A 118 0.61 -9.72 -26.83
N ILE A 119 1.29 -9.21 -25.78
CA ILE A 119 1.00 -7.90 -25.21
C ILE A 119 1.38 -6.78 -26.18
N CYS A 120 2.55 -6.89 -26.85
CA CYS A 120 3.00 -5.94 -27.86
C CYS A 120 2.01 -5.85 -29.01
N ASP A 121 1.61 -6.99 -29.55
CA ASP A 121 0.64 -7.07 -30.66
C ASP A 121 -0.70 -6.45 -30.27
N PHE A 122 -1.20 -6.75 -29.07
CA PHE A 122 -2.47 -6.24 -28.58
C PHE A 122 -2.46 -4.71 -28.39
N GLN A 123 -1.32 -4.15 -27.94
CA GLN A 123 -1.20 -2.71 -27.70
C GLN A 123 -0.69 -1.92 -28.92
N GLY A 124 -0.22 -2.60 -29.95
CA GLY A 124 0.41 -1.96 -31.11
C GLY A 124 1.68 -1.19 -30.72
N SER A 125 2.43 -1.69 -29.74
CA SER A 125 3.63 -1.02 -29.21
C SER A 125 4.74 -2.01 -28.91
N GLU A 126 5.98 -1.55 -29.00
CA GLU A 126 7.16 -2.35 -28.63
C GLU A 126 7.60 -2.04 -27.21
N TYR A 127 8.16 -3.02 -26.54
CA TYR A 127 8.74 -2.88 -25.20
C TYR A 127 10.24 -3.14 -25.24
N ASN A 128 10.97 -2.30 -24.52
CA ASN A 128 12.40 -2.49 -24.34
C ASN A 128 12.65 -3.52 -23.24
N VAL A 129 13.35 -4.59 -23.56
CA VAL A 129 13.77 -5.63 -22.63
C VAL A 129 15.23 -5.43 -22.28
N ALA A 130 15.52 -5.33 -21.00
CA ALA A 130 16.87 -5.19 -20.48
C ALA A 130 17.17 -6.31 -19.46
N PRO A 131 18.42 -6.79 -19.39
CA PRO A 131 18.82 -7.76 -18.37
C PRO A 131 18.71 -7.14 -16.98
N ILE A 132 18.29 -7.94 -15.99
CA ILE A 132 18.06 -7.46 -14.61
C ILE A 132 19.35 -6.93 -13.97
N GLU A 133 20.50 -7.45 -14.38
CA GLU A 133 21.82 -7.04 -13.94
C GLU A 133 22.17 -5.59 -14.33
N SER A 134 21.49 -5.04 -15.33
CA SER A 134 21.63 -3.64 -15.73
C SER A 134 21.02 -2.66 -14.73
N LEU A 135 20.17 -3.16 -13.79
CA LEU A 135 19.54 -2.34 -12.79
C LEU A 135 20.51 -2.02 -11.64
N ASN A 136 20.52 -0.78 -11.19
CA ASN A 136 21.26 -0.40 -10.00
C ASN A 136 20.55 -0.91 -8.75
N ASN A 137 21.19 -1.84 -8.02
CA ASN A 137 20.66 -2.45 -6.80
C ASN A 137 21.23 -1.85 -5.49
N LYS A 138 22.02 -0.78 -5.58
CA LYS A 138 22.70 -0.19 -4.41
C LYS A 138 21.86 0.79 -3.62
N SER A 139 20.68 1.15 -4.10
CA SER A 139 19.83 2.12 -3.42
C SER A 139 18.82 1.44 -2.51
N THR A 140 18.74 1.92 -1.27
CA THR A 140 17.73 1.52 -0.30
C THR A 140 16.45 2.32 -0.51
N MET A 141 15.30 1.69 -0.37
CA MET A 141 14.02 2.39 -0.38
C MET A 141 13.81 3.09 0.97
N PRO A 142 13.45 4.37 1.01
CA PRO A 142 13.21 5.05 2.29
C PRO A 142 12.02 4.43 3.02
N ALA A 143 12.05 4.49 4.36
CA ALA A 143 10.92 4.07 5.18
C ALA A 143 9.66 4.90 4.85
N PRO A 144 8.45 4.38 5.13
CA PRO A 144 7.21 5.14 5.00
C PRO A 144 7.23 6.40 5.87
N ASP A 145 6.68 7.50 5.35
CA ASP A 145 6.61 8.76 6.08
C ASP A 145 5.59 8.72 7.22
N TYR A 146 4.64 7.81 7.14
CA TYR A 146 3.55 7.65 8.11
C TYR A 146 3.48 6.24 8.68
N VAL A 147 2.98 6.15 9.92
CA VAL A 147 2.54 4.92 10.57
C VAL A 147 1.03 5.02 10.78
N THR A 148 0.29 3.98 10.43
CA THR A 148 -1.14 3.89 10.72
C THR A 148 -1.36 3.41 12.14
N LEU A 149 -2.04 4.21 12.95
CA LEU A 149 -2.51 3.82 14.27
C LEU A 149 -3.94 3.30 14.17
N ARG A 150 -4.21 2.15 14.78
CA ARG A 150 -5.54 1.60 14.94
C ARG A 150 -6.05 1.87 16.35
N ILE A 151 -7.21 2.50 16.43
CA ILE A 151 -7.94 2.80 17.67
C ILE A 151 -9.16 1.87 17.70
N ALA A 152 -9.35 1.12 18.79
CA ALA A 152 -10.48 0.20 18.95
C ALA A 152 -11.79 0.95 19.28
N ALA A 153 -12.11 1.96 18.47
CA ALA A 153 -13.31 2.79 18.58
C ALA A 153 -13.72 3.28 17.20
N GLY A 154 -14.97 3.14 16.84
CA GLY A 154 -15.51 3.50 15.53
C GLY A 154 -16.80 4.29 15.58
N ARG A 155 -17.56 4.23 14.49
CA ARG A 155 -18.86 4.91 14.38
C ARG A 155 -19.85 4.44 15.45
N LYS A 156 -19.82 3.14 15.81
CA LYS A 156 -20.69 2.58 16.87
C LYS A 156 -20.37 3.14 18.26
N ASP A 157 -19.13 3.57 18.47
CA ASP A 157 -18.73 4.29 19.69
C ASP A 157 -18.97 5.81 19.59
N LYS A 158 -19.59 6.26 18.49
CA LYS A 158 -19.84 7.68 18.18
C LYS A 158 -18.54 8.50 18.06
N VAL A 159 -17.43 7.84 17.69
CA VAL A 159 -16.15 8.51 17.40
C VAL A 159 -16.16 9.04 15.97
N ARG A 160 -15.72 10.27 15.80
CA ARG A 160 -15.62 10.99 14.53
C ARG A 160 -14.17 11.39 14.25
N PRO A 161 -13.77 11.69 13.01
CA PRO A 161 -12.40 12.13 12.71
C PRO A 161 -11.93 13.30 13.56
N ARG A 162 -12.79 14.28 13.82
CA ARG A 162 -12.48 15.44 14.68
C ARG A 162 -12.15 15.07 16.12
N ASP A 163 -12.74 14.00 16.65
CA ASP A 163 -12.52 13.58 18.03
C ASP A 163 -11.11 12.97 18.18
N ILE A 164 -10.65 12.22 17.14
CA ILE A 164 -9.28 11.70 17.07
C ILE A 164 -8.29 12.84 16.86
N LEU A 165 -8.57 13.74 15.91
CA LEU A 165 -7.71 14.89 15.66
C LEU A 165 -7.56 15.75 16.93
N GLY A 166 -8.67 16.04 17.62
CA GLY A 166 -8.64 16.83 18.88
C GLY A 166 -7.82 16.17 19.98
N ALA A 167 -7.93 14.83 20.15
CA ALA A 167 -7.11 14.11 21.12
C ALA A 167 -5.61 14.16 20.75
N LEU A 168 -5.28 14.06 19.46
CA LEU A 168 -3.89 14.10 19.00
C LEU A 168 -3.27 15.49 19.16
N THR A 169 -3.98 16.53 18.77
CA THR A 169 -3.44 17.91 18.80
C THR A 169 -3.59 18.59 20.15
N GLY A 170 -4.66 18.29 20.89
CA GLY A 170 -4.89 18.86 22.23
C GLY A 170 -4.19 18.07 23.33
N ASP A 171 -4.63 16.82 23.56
CA ASP A 171 -4.16 16.03 24.72
C ASP A 171 -2.76 15.46 24.52
N VAL A 172 -2.45 14.93 23.31
CA VAL A 172 -1.13 14.40 22.98
C VAL A 172 -0.15 15.51 22.63
N GLY A 173 -0.63 16.62 22.05
CA GLY A 173 0.14 17.83 21.77
C GLY A 173 1.03 17.74 20.54
N ILE A 174 0.65 16.96 19.50
CA ILE A 174 1.37 16.97 18.23
C ILE A 174 0.85 18.03 17.27
N GLU A 175 1.70 18.49 16.38
CA GLU A 175 1.34 19.44 15.33
C GLU A 175 0.32 18.83 14.35
N VAL A 176 -0.63 19.64 13.86
CA VAL A 176 -1.65 19.20 12.90
C VAL A 176 -1.03 18.60 11.63
N ASN A 177 0.10 19.15 11.16
CA ASN A 177 0.83 18.67 9.99
C ASN A 177 1.47 17.28 10.17
N ALA A 178 1.64 16.82 11.43
CA ALA A 178 2.08 15.46 11.74
C ALA A 178 0.95 14.44 11.68
N VAL A 179 -0.31 14.88 11.51
CA VAL A 179 -1.49 14.03 11.38
C VAL A 179 -1.89 13.94 9.92
N GLY A 180 -1.83 12.74 9.37
CA GLY A 180 -2.29 12.45 8.02
C GLY A 180 -3.77 12.05 7.97
N LYS A 181 -4.11 11.18 7.04
CA LYS A 181 -5.50 10.77 6.80
C LYS A 181 -6.11 10.04 8.00
N ILE A 182 -7.35 10.40 8.35
CA ILE A 182 -8.15 9.70 9.36
C ILE A 182 -9.28 8.95 8.65
N THR A 183 -9.44 7.67 8.97
CA THR A 183 -10.50 6.79 8.44
C THR A 183 -11.26 6.18 9.61
N ILE A 184 -12.59 6.23 9.60
CA ILE A 184 -13.42 5.63 10.63
C ILE A 184 -14.29 4.54 10.01
N THR A 185 -14.19 3.34 10.57
CA THR A 185 -15.08 2.20 10.30
C THR A 185 -16.13 2.09 11.42
N ASP A 186 -16.96 1.07 11.36
CA ASP A 186 -17.98 0.87 12.39
C ASP A 186 -17.37 0.60 13.77
N TYR A 187 -16.25 -0.14 13.82
CA TYR A 187 -15.66 -0.65 15.06
C TYR A 187 -14.23 -0.14 15.33
N ALA A 188 -13.64 0.61 14.41
CA ALA A 188 -12.28 1.10 14.59
C ALA A 188 -12.07 2.46 13.90
N GLY A 189 -11.21 3.27 14.48
CA GLY A 189 -10.60 4.43 13.86
C GLY A 189 -9.16 4.13 13.43
N TYR A 190 -8.76 4.70 12.32
CA TYR A 190 -7.41 4.58 11.77
C TYR A 190 -6.90 5.98 11.48
N VAL A 191 -5.71 6.30 11.95
CA VAL A 191 -5.09 7.59 11.70
C VAL A 191 -3.63 7.40 11.31
N ALA A 192 -3.23 8.06 10.24
CA ALA A 192 -1.82 8.17 9.88
C ALA A 192 -1.17 9.24 10.74
N VAL A 193 -0.02 8.93 11.31
CA VAL A 193 0.84 9.92 11.99
C VAL A 193 2.26 9.79 11.44
N GLN A 194 2.99 10.90 11.39
CA GLN A 194 4.38 10.87 10.93
C GLN A 194 5.20 9.87 11.73
N THR A 195 6.04 9.11 11.05
CA THR A 195 6.86 8.04 11.64
C THR A 195 7.72 8.56 12.79
N THR A 196 8.21 9.79 12.70
CA THR A 196 9.05 10.44 13.72
C THR A 196 8.39 10.62 15.06
N VAL A 197 7.06 10.73 15.11
CA VAL A 197 6.29 10.95 16.35
C VAL A 197 5.44 9.75 16.76
N ALA A 198 5.36 8.72 15.93
CA ALA A 198 4.41 7.61 16.07
C ALA A 198 4.54 6.87 17.41
N ALA A 199 5.76 6.55 17.85
CA ALA A 199 5.99 5.82 19.10
C ALA A 199 5.48 6.59 20.34
N ASP A 200 5.75 7.89 20.38
CA ASP A 200 5.30 8.77 21.48
C ASP A 200 3.79 8.96 21.46
N VAL A 201 3.22 9.14 20.26
CA VAL A 201 1.77 9.25 20.06
C VAL A 201 1.04 8.00 20.54
N ILE A 202 1.51 6.79 20.17
CA ILE A 202 0.90 5.53 20.62
C ILE A 202 0.87 5.47 22.14
N LYS A 203 1.99 5.78 22.79
CA LYS A 203 2.13 5.76 24.26
C LYS A 203 1.18 6.75 24.94
N LYS A 204 1.17 8.00 24.50
CA LYS A 204 0.34 9.05 25.09
C LYS A 204 -1.15 8.82 24.83
N LEU A 205 -1.52 8.44 23.60
CA LEU A 205 -2.92 8.21 23.25
C LEU A 205 -3.50 6.97 23.93
N ALA A 206 -2.69 5.92 24.17
CA ALA A 206 -3.10 4.74 24.93
C ALA A 206 -3.31 5.03 26.42
N ALA A 207 -2.57 5.99 26.99
CA ALA A 207 -2.73 6.45 28.36
C ALA A 207 -3.88 7.47 28.53
N GLY A 208 -4.18 8.22 27.47
CA GLY A 208 -5.18 9.28 27.43
C GLY A 208 -6.61 8.81 27.18
N THR A 209 -7.45 9.74 26.73
CA THR A 209 -8.86 9.48 26.39
C THR A 209 -9.21 10.10 25.04
N ILE A 210 -10.22 9.53 24.38
CA ILE A 210 -10.88 10.15 23.22
C ILE A 210 -12.34 10.34 23.62
N LYS A 211 -12.84 11.55 23.62
CA LYS A 211 -14.19 11.91 24.14
C LYS A 211 -14.41 11.41 25.58
N GLY A 212 -13.42 11.53 26.46
CA GLY A 212 -13.50 11.10 27.85
C GLY A 212 -13.50 9.58 28.08
N ARG A 213 -13.27 8.77 27.05
CA ARG A 213 -13.22 7.30 27.13
C ARG A 213 -11.85 6.77 26.72
N LYS A 214 -11.39 5.73 27.43
CA LYS A 214 -10.16 5.02 27.08
C LYS A 214 -10.40 3.97 26.00
N PHE A 215 -9.50 3.86 25.04
CA PHE A 215 -9.53 2.87 23.98
C PHE A 215 -8.16 2.23 23.77
N LYS A 216 -8.15 0.98 23.32
CA LYS A 216 -6.90 0.33 22.91
C LYS A 216 -6.39 1.00 21.62
N VAL A 217 -5.11 1.36 21.64
CA VAL A 217 -4.39 1.94 20.49
C VAL A 217 -3.18 1.09 20.18
N ARG A 218 -2.93 0.82 18.91
CA ARG A 218 -1.72 0.13 18.44
C ARG A 218 -1.27 0.69 17.10
N GLY A 219 0.02 0.62 16.81
CA GLY A 219 0.54 0.76 15.45
C GLY A 219 0.22 -0.48 14.60
N LEU A 220 0.07 -0.29 13.31
CA LEU A 220 -0.09 -1.35 12.32
C LEU A 220 1.17 -1.46 11.47
#